data_1458dbc7e05503e90cc53165b3d56aae
#
_entry.id   1458dbc7e05503e90cc53165b3d56aae
#
_cell.length_a   1.000
_cell.length_b   1.000
_cell.length_c   1.000
_cell.angle_alpha   90.00
_cell.angle_beta   90.00
_cell.angle_gamma   90.00
#
_symmetry.space_group_name_H-M   'P 1'
#
loop_
_entity.id
_entity.type
_entity.pdbx_description
1 polymer ?
#
loop_
_entity_poly.entity_id
_entity_poly.type
_entity_poly.pdbx_seq_one_letter_code
_entity_poly.pdbx_strand_id
1 'polypeptide(L)'
;MIEIPNIPLEEFEVPQEGLGATLGIKNEYVGSHDFGVIGSGQCGGRLAKSFYDLGYKKSIALNTAVADLNPLELPEAQKVRIGSLEGSGKDMEKGGKAAEESAQLIFDKMKAVFGAVDKIIICVGFGGGTGAGSCPVLISLARKYLAFTDNPDPVKNIIIVAALPTAGELKSEVTRSNTERVKTTMFQLADQAECGPLILIDNSKIEKLYRGIPPARFWPTINDTITQLFQMFNFLSKQESSYTSFDKEDYRTVLTTPGLAVLGVTKVELKEGTELGQALQSSLKKTLLSDYISFATAKEAACIIVAGESVMQTTSMETIIYGFDAVSNLIEHANVHRGLYDTSGDSIRAYTLITGMKAT
;
A
#
# COMPACT_ATOMS: atom_id res chain seq x y z
N MET A 1 5.45 -24.30 6.94
CA MET A 1 5.93 -23.11 6.20
C MET A 1 5.12 -23.05 4.91
N ILE A 2 4.53 -21.90 4.63
CA ILE A 2 3.92 -21.64 3.33
C ILE A 2 5.07 -21.31 2.40
N GLU A 3 5.20 -22.08 1.33
CA GLU A 3 6.23 -21.84 0.32
C GLU A 3 5.74 -20.78 -0.66
N ILE A 4 6.56 -19.76 -0.88
CA ILE A 4 6.37 -18.84 -2.02
C ILE A 4 6.77 -19.63 -3.27
N PRO A 5 5.93 -19.67 -4.33
CA PRO A 5 6.22 -20.43 -5.52
C PRO A 5 7.58 -20.03 -6.12
N ASN A 6 8.44 -21.00 -6.36
CA ASN A 6 9.64 -20.76 -7.16
C ASN A 6 9.26 -20.80 -8.64
N ILE A 7 9.04 -19.63 -9.24
CA ILE A 7 8.66 -19.49 -10.64
C ILE A 7 9.92 -19.63 -11.50
N PRO A 8 10.03 -20.66 -12.35
CA PRO A 8 11.12 -20.74 -13.30
C PRO A 8 10.97 -19.63 -14.35
N LEU A 9 12.01 -18.86 -14.55
CA LEU A 9 12.11 -17.87 -15.62
C LEU A 9 13.26 -18.29 -16.55
N GLU A 10 13.16 -17.92 -17.83
CA GLU A 10 14.26 -18.09 -18.76
C GLU A 10 15.50 -17.34 -18.26
N GLU A 11 16.69 -17.89 -18.47
CA GLU A 11 17.93 -17.21 -18.08
C GLU A 11 18.04 -15.86 -18.79
N PHE A 12 18.22 -14.80 -18.01
CA PHE A 12 18.35 -13.46 -18.56
C PHE A 12 19.82 -13.07 -18.63
N GLU A 13 20.28 -12.75 -19.83
CA GLU A 13 21.50 -11.95 -19.97
C GLU A 13 21.21 -10.54 -19.45
N VAL A 14 21.96 -10.09 -18.46
CA VAL A 14 21.92 -8.69 -18.01
C VAL A 14 22.41 -7.83 -19.17
N PRO A 15 21.60 -6.92 -19.74
CA PRO A 15 22.08 -6.02 -20.78
C PRO A 15 23.24 -5.21 -20.23
N GLN A 16 24.37 -5.17 -20.92
CA GLN A 16 25.55 -4.36 -20.56
C GLN A 16 25.27 -2.84 -20.61
N GLU A 17 24.19 -2.42 -21.25
CA GLU A 17 23.69 -1.05 -21.24
C GLU A 17 22.64 -0.95 -20.14
N GLY A 18 22.89 0.00 -19.22
CA GLY A 18 22.18 0.20 -17.95
C GLY A 18 20.68 -0.14 -17.98
N LEU A 19 20.22 -0.74 -16.88
CA LEU A 19 18.84 -1.15 -16.59
C LEU A 19 17.82 0.03 -16.71
N GLY A 20 17.64 0.53 -17.91
CA GLY A 20 16.59 1.51 -18.23
C GLY A 20 15.30 0.80 -18.62
N ALA A 21 14.16 1.34 -18.22
CA ALA A 21 12.89 0.88 -18.74
C ALA A 21 12.89 0.98 -20.26
N THR A 22 12.56 -0.12 -20.95
CA THR A 22 12.56 -0.16 -22.43
C THR A 22 11.66 0.91 -23.07
N LEU A 23 10.59 1.29 -22.36
CA LEU A 23 9.66 2.34 -22.78
C LEU A 23 10.08 3.75 -22.33
N GLY A 24 11.20 3.91 -21.62
CA GLY A 24 11.68 5.19 -21.10
C GLY A 24 10.73 5.84 -20.06
N ILE A 25 9.87 5.04 -19.42
CA ILE A 25 8.90 5.55 -18.46
C ILE A 25 9.60 6.04 -17.19
N LYS A 26 9.23 7.22 -16.73
CA LYS A 26 9.69 7.81 -15.48
C LYS A 26 8.50 8.19 -14.61
N ASN A 27 8.66 8.05 -13.30
CA ASN A 27 7.69 8.57 -12.36
C ASN A 27 7.71 10.12 -12.35
N GLU A 28 6.54 10.71 -12.24
CA GLU A 28 6.32 12.17 -12.30
C GLU A 28 5.99 12.78 -10.94
N TYR A 29 5.73 11.95 -9.93
CA TYR A 29 5.46 12.44 -8.57
C TYR A 29 6.73 12.99 -7.89
N VAL A 30 6.52 13.82 -6.89
CA VAL A 30 7.57 14.24 -5.95
C VAL A 30 7.55 13.29 -4.75
N GLY A 31 8.68 12.66 -4.44
CA GLY A 31 8.81 11.74 -3.31
C GLY A 31 10.25 11.33 -3.08
N SER A 32 10.53 10.68 -1.94
CA SER A 32 11.87 10.24 -1.55
C SER A 32 12.26 8.88 -2.16
N HIS A 33 11.28 8.03 -2.48
CA HIS A 33 11.49 6.69 -3.03
C HIS A 33 10.85 6.55 -4.40
N ASP A 34 11.48 5.76 -5.26
CA ASP A 34 10.97 5.40 -6.58
C ASP A 34 10.25 4.03 -6.51
N PHE A 35 8.99 3.98 -6.97
CA PHE A 35 8.14 2.80 -6.87
C PHE A 35 7.73 2.27 -8.22
N GLY A 36 7.77 0.92 -8.36
CA GLY A 36 7.00 0.19 -9.35
C GLY A 36 5.67 -0.28 -8.72
N VAL A 37 4.56 -0.20 -9.45
CA VAL A 37 3.24 -0.58 -8.95
C VAL A 37 2.65 -1.70 -9.79
N ILE A 38 2.21 -2.78 -9.14
CA ILE A 38 1.53 -3.91 -9.76
C ILE A 38 0.12 -4.00 -9.20
N GLY A 39 -0.91 -3.80 -10.03
CA GLY A 39 -2.29 -4.02 -9.63
C GLY A 39 -2.85 -5.31 -10.23
N SER A 40 -3.31 -6.26 -9.42
CA SER A 40 -3.89 -7.50 -9.92
C SER A 40 -5.35 -7.68 -9.56
N GLY A 41 -6.14 -8.14 -10.54
CA GLY A 41 -7.59 -8.24 -10.48
C GLY A 41 -8.26 -6.87 -10.56
N GLN A 42 -9.58 -6.84 -10.46
CA GLN A 42 -10.37 -5.60 -10.61
C GLN A 42 -10.01 -4.54 -9.55
N CYS A 43 -9.94 -4.94 -8.29
CA CYS A 43 -9.60 -4.04 -7.19
C CYS A 43 -8.16 -3.52 -7.30
N GLY A 44 -7.20 -4.42 -7.47
CA GLY A 44 -5.78 -4.04 -7.59
C GLY A 44 -5.50 -3.17 -8.81
N GLY A 45 -6.14 -3.47 -9.95
CA GLY A 45 -6.03 -2.65 -11.16
C GLY A 45 -6.53 -1.21 -10.96
N ARG A 46 -7.63 -1.02 -10.23
CA ARG A 46 -8.15 0.32 -9.89
C ARG A 46 -7.21 1.08 -8.95
N LEU A 47 -6.61 0.40 -7.96
CA LEU A 47 -5.61 1.01 -7.08
C LEU A 47 -4.35 1.41 -7.88
N ALA A 48 -3.85 0.54 -8.76
CA ALA A 48 -2.71 0.87 -9.62
C ALA A 48 -3.02 2.07 -10.53
N LYS A 49 -4.26 2.19 -11.03
CA LYS A 49 -4.71 3.37 -11.79
C LYS A 49 -4.68 4.64 -10.93
N SER A 50 -5.19 4.60 -9.68
CA SER A 50 -5.12 5.75 -8.77
C SER A 50 -3.67 6.15 -8.44
N PHE A 51 -2.77 5.20 -8.25
CA PHE A 51 -1.33 5.51 -8.16
C PHE A 51 -0.80 6.15 -9.44
N TYR A 52 -1.16 5.62 -10.61
CA TYR A 52 -0.75 6.17 -11.89
C TYR A 52 -1.17 7.64 -12.06
N ASP A 53 -2.39 7.98 -11.63
CA ASP A 53 -2.93 9.35 -11.68
C ASP A 53 -2.16 10.31 -10.77
N LEU A 54 -1.63 9.83 -9.65
CA LEU A 54 -0.76 10.60 -8.76
C LEU A 54 0.69 10.74 -9.27
N GLY A 55 0.99 10.22 -10.46
CA GLY A 55 2.32 10.33 -11.06
C GLY A 55 3.21 9.09 -10.90
N TYR A 56 2.71 7.99 -10.32
CA TYR A 56 3.42 6.70 -10.27
C TYR A 56 3.32 6.01 -11.63
N LYS A 57 4.00 6.56 -12.64
CA LYS A 57 3.89 6.13 -14.04
C LYS A 57 4.45 4.73 -14.30
N LYS A 58 5.34 4.24 -13.42
CA LYS A 58 5.83 2.86 -13.43
C LYS A 58 4.78 1.91 -12.82
N SER A 59 3.61 1.83 -13.44
CA SER A 59 2.47 1.02 -12.99
C SER A 59 2.04 0.04 -14.06
N ILE A 60 1.69 -1.20 -13.66
CA ILE A 60 1.08 -2.21 -14.53
C ILE A 60 -0.20 -2.76 -13.89
N ALA A 61 -1.19 -3.06 -14.72
CA ALA A 61 -2.43 -3.70 -14.29
C ALA A 61 -2.58 -5.08 -14.95
N LEU A 62 -2.83 -6.10 -14.12
CA LEU A 62 -2.95 -7.49 -14.53
C LEU A 62 -4.38 -7.99 -14.28
N ASN A 63 -4.98 -8.68 -15.26
CA ASN A 63 -6.26 -9.37 -15.04
C ASN A 63 -6.42 -10.56 -15.99
N THR A 64 -7.20 -11.56 -15.58
CA THR A 64 -7.65 -12.66 -16.43
C THR A 64 -8.80 -12.23 -17.35
N ALA A 65 -9.57 -11.21 -16.98
CA ALA A 65 -10.68 -10.65 -17.74
C ALA A 65 -10.28 -9.35 -18.45
N VAL A 66 -10.38 -9.34 -19.78
CA VAL A 66 -10.15 -8.12 -20.60
C VAL A 66 -11.18 -7.05 -20.28
N ALA A 67 -12.41 -7.43 -19.93
CA ALA A 67 -13.49 -6.52 -19.56
C ALA A 67 -13.15 -5.65 -18.32
N ASP A 68 -12.28 -6.13 -17.44
CA ASP A 68 -11.82 -5.36 -16.27
C ASP A 68 -10.59 -4.47 -16.59
N LEU A 69 -9.81 -4.81 -17.63
CA LEU A 69 -8.65 -4.03 -18.05
C LEU A 69 -9.03 -2.85 -18.96
N ASN A 70 -9.97 -3.06 -19.86
CA ASN A 70 -10.36 -2.05 -20.86
C ASN A 70 -10.81 -0.72 -20.25
N PRO A 71 -11.63 -0.69 -19.16
CA PRO A 71 -12.06 0.55 -18.53
C PRO A 71 -10.97 1.30 -17.78
N LEU A 72 -9.82 0.65 -17.51
CA LEU A 72 -8.71 1.32 -16.83
C LEU A 72 -8.06 2.30 -17.81
N GLU A 73 -8.04 3.57 -17.44
CA GLU A 73 -7.36 4.64 -18.18
C GLU A 73 -5.85 4.58 -17.95
N LEU A 74 -5.24 3.44 -18.27
CA LEU A 74 -3.81 3.21 -18.34
C LEU A 74 -3.39 3.03 -19.80
N PRO A 75 -2.13 3.36 -20.16
CA PRO A 75 -1.59 3.02 -21.48
C PRO A 75 -1.71 1.50 -21.75
N GLU A 76 -2.03 1.13 -22.99
CA GLU A 76 -2.17 -0.29 -23.35
C GLU A 76 -0.90 -1.11 -23.08
N ALA A 77 0.27 -0.49 -23.22
CA ALA A 77 1.55 -1.12 -22.90
C ALA A 77 1.68 -1.48 -21.39
N GLN A 78 0.85 -0.94 -20.52
CA GLN A 78 0.84 -1.16 -19.07
C GLN A 78 -0.31 -2.05 -18.61
N LYS A 79 -1.16 -2.52 -19.52
CA LYS A 79 -2.21 -3.50 -19.26
C LYS A 79 -1.74 -4.89 -19.68
N VAL A 80 -1.96 -5.89 -18.85
CA VAL A 80 -1.51 -7.26 -19.08
C VAL A 80 -2.65 -8.24 -18.84
N ARG A 81 -3.14 -8.88 -19.88
CA ARG A 81 -4.01 -10.04 -19.74
C ARG A 81 -3.16 -11.25 -19.35
N ILE A 82 -3.54 -11.92 -18.28
CA ILE A 82 -2.86 -13.12 -17.77
C ILE A 82 -3.74 -14.36 -17.97
N GLY A 83 -3.11 -15.48 -18.33
CA GLY A 83 -3.80 -16.74 -18.63
C GLY A 83 -4.66 -16.68 -19.89
N SER A 84 -5.37 -17.77 -20.14
CA SER A 84 -6.24 -17.94 -21.33
C SER A 84 -7.73 -17.77 -21.03
N LEU A 85 -8.13 -17.64 -19.76
CA LEU A 85 -9.53 -17.58 -19.32
C LEU A 85 -10.12 -16.17 -19.49
N GLU A 86 -11.44 -16.10 -19.70
CA GLU A 86 -12.20 -14.84 -19.64
C GLU A 86 -12.70 -14.57 -18.22
N GLY A 87 -11.74 -14.42 -17.26
CA GLY A 87 -11.98 -14.23 -15.84
C GLY A 87 -11.80 -15.49 -15.02
N SER A 88 -11.46 -15.33 -13.74
CA SER A 88 -11.28 -16.43 -12.80
C SER A 88 -12.58 -16.95 -12.18
N GLY A 89 -13.70 -16.21 -12.32
CA GLY A 89 -14.98 -16.59 -11.70
C GLY A 89 -14.92 -16.65 -10.16
N LYS A 90 -14.10 -15.81 -9.51
CA LYS A 90 -13.76 -15.84 -8.08
C LYS A 90 -13.00 -17.09 -7.63
N ASP A 91 -12.46 -17.89 -8.55
CA ASP A 91 -11.64 -19.05 -8.26
C ASP A 91 -10.15 -18.62 -8.10
N MET A 92 -9.63 -18.72 -6.89
CA MET A 92 -8.26 -18.32 -6.57
C MET A 92 -7.22 -19.23 -7.23
N GLU A 93 -7.50 -20.54 -7.37
CA GLU A 93 -6.58 -21.49 -8.00
C GLU A 93 -6.40 -21.18 -9.48
N LYS A 94 -7.51 -20.86 -10.16
CA LYS A 94 -7.45 -20.36 -11.55
C LYS A 94 -6.70 -19.04 -11.67
N GLY A 95 -6.89 -18.12 -10.71
CA GLY A 95 -6.16 -16.86 -10.67
C GLY A 95 -4.66 -17.05 -10.47
N GLY A 96 -4.27 -17.92 -9.56
CA GLY A 96 -2.87 -18.28 -9.30
C GLY A 96 -2.22 -18.93 -10.52
N LYS A 97 -2.86 -19.97 -11.07
CA LYS A 97 -2.39 -20.68 -12.27
C LYS A 97 -2.23 -19.73 -13.47
N ALA A 98 -3.17 -18.82 -13.69
CA ALA A 98 -3.08 -17.82 -14.76
C ALA A 98 -1.84 -16.91 -14.59
N ALA A 99 -1.52 -16.54 -13.34
CA ALA A 99 -0.32 -15.76 -13.06
C ALA A 99 0.97 -16.59 -13.25
N GLU A 100 0.98 -17.86 -12.85
CA GLU A 100 2.11 -18.76 -13.08
C GLU A 100 2.38 -18.99 -14.57
N GLU A 101 1.34 -19.31 -15.35
CA GLU A 101 1.44 -19.49 -16.80
C GLU A 101 1.91 -18.22 -17.52
N SER A 102 1.64 -17.03 -16.95
CA SER A 102 2.01 -15.73 -17.51
C SER A 102 3.25 -15.14 -16.85
N ALA A 103 3.97 -15.89 -16.02
CA ALA A 103 5.07 -15.35 -15.20
C ALA A 103 6.13 -14.64 -16.02
N GLN A 104 6.55 -15.23 -17.15
CA GLN A 104 7.52 -14.62 -18.07
C GLN A 104 6.98 -13.31 -18.67
N LEU A 105 5.73 -13.31 -19.15
CA LEU A 105 5.09 -12.12 -19.69
C LEU A 105 5.03 -10.98 -18.66
N ILE A 106 4.67 -11.30 -17.40
CA ILE A 106 4.61 -10.32 -16.31
C ILE A 106 6.02 -9.76 -16.05
N PHE A 107 7.02 -10.62 -15.96
CA PHE A 107 8.40 -10.21 -15.70
C PHE A 107 8.96 -9.33 -16.83
N ASP A 108 8.72 -9.68 -18.09
CA ASP A 108 9.12 -8.87 -19.24
C ASP A 108 8.40 -7.51 -19.25
N LYS A 109 7.15 -7.49 -18.83
CA LYS A 109 6.40 -6.25 -18.65
C LYS A 109 6.99 -5.36 -17.56
N MET A 110 7.39 -5.96 -16.42
CA MET A 110 8.10 -5.22 -15.37
C MET A 110 9.40 -4.62 -15.90
N LYS A 111 10.21 -5.36 -16.67
CA LYS A 111 11.43 -4.84 -17.32
C LYS A 111 11.12 -3.66 -18.26
N ALA A 112 10.07 -3.78 -19.07
CA ALA A 112 9.71 -2.75 -20.02
C ALA A 112 9.24 -1.45 -19.36
N VAL A 113 8.57 -1.53 -18.20
CA VAL A 113 7.89 -0.40 -17.55
C VAL A 113 8.67 0.17 -16.37
N PHE A 114 9.26 -0.67 -15.50
CA PHE A 114 9.79 -0.20 -14.22
C PHE A 114 11.21 0.35 -14.32
N GLY A 115 12.12 -0.33 -15.02
CA GLY A 115 13.55 -0.04 -14.87
C GLY A 115 13.99 -0.27 -13.42
N ALA A 116 15.03 0.42 -12.97
CA ALA A 116 15.42 0.39 -11.56
C ALA A 116 14.37 1.12 -10.71
N VAL A 117 13.96 0.49 -9.61
CA VAL A 117 13.04 1.06 -8.61
C VAL A 117 13.53 0.72 -7.20
N ASP A 118 13.25 1.60 -6.23
CA ASP A 118 13.61 1.33 -4.83
C ASP A 118 12.73 0.23 -4.23
N LYS A 119 11.43 0.22 -4.59
CA LYS A 119 10.43 -0.68 -4.02
C LYS A 119 9.35 -1.04 -5.03
N ILE A 120 8.67 -2.17 -4.78
CA ILE A 120 7.49 -2.59 -5.55
C ILE A 120 6.27 -2.62 -4.64
N ILE A 121 5.19 -1.98 -5.09
CA ILE A 121 3.87 -2.04 -4.46
C ILE A 121 3.01 -3.04 -5.23
N ILE A 122 2.46 -4.05 -4.53
CA ILE A 122 1.50 -5.01 -5.09
C ILE A 122 0.13 -4.69 -4.52
N CYS A 123 -0.80 -4.29 -5.39
CA CYS A 123 -2.19 -3.97 -5.03
C CYS A 123 -3.10 -5.13 -5.40
N VAL A 124 -3.88 -5.65 -4.43
CA VAL A 124 -4.77 -6.80 -4.62
C VAL A 124 -6.04 -6.67 -3.80
N GLY A 125 -7.11 -7.34 -4.24
CA GLY A 125 -8.33 -7.53 -3.46
C GLY A 125 -8.44 -8.98 -2.97
N PHE A 126 -8.73 -9.19 -1.69
CA PHE A 126 -8.76 -10.51 -1.06
C PHE A 126 -10.07 -11.30 -1.30
N GLY A 127 -11.12 -10.66 -1.80
CA GLY A 127 -12.40 -11.34 -2.06
C GLY A 127 -12.54 -11.96 -3.45
N GLY A 128 -11.65 -11.60 -4.39
CA GLY A 128 -11.68 -12.06 -5.77
C GLY A 128 -10.87 -13.32 -6.03
N GLY A 129 -10.94 -13.85 -7.26
CA GLY A 129 -10.10 -14.97 -7.67
C GLY A 129 -8.74 -14.53 -8.21
N THR A 130 -8.70 -13.59 -9.17
CA THR A 130 -7.46 -13.18 -9.84
C THR A 130 -6.49 -12.51 -8.88
N GLY A 131 -6.90 -11.45 -8.18
CA GLY A 131 -6.01 -10.70 -7.28
C GLY A 131 -5.53 -11.55 -6.10
N ALA A 132 -6.44 -12.22 -5.41
CA ALA A 132 -6.12 -13.09 -4.27
C ALA A 132 -5.22 -14.27 -4.67
N GLY A 133 -5.55 -14.94 -5.79
CA GLY A 133 -4.81 -16.11 -6.26
C GLY A 133 -3.42 -15.77 -6.80
N SER A 134 -3.27 -14.65 -7.50
CA SER A 134 -1.99 -14.26 -8.09
C SER A 134 -0.99 -13.68 -7.08
N CYS A 135 -1.43 -13.23 -5.90
CA CYS A 135 -0.59 -12.48 -4.97
C CYS A 135 0.73 -13.20 -4.59
N PRO A 136 0.76 -14.49 -4.21
CA PRO A 136 2.01 -15.21 -3.92
C PRO A 136 2.96 -15.27 -5.12
N VAL A 137 2.42 -15.45 -6.32
CA VAL A 137 3.20 -15.47 -7.58
C VAL A 137 3.83 -14.10 -7.83
N LEU A 138 3.06 -13.03 -7.63
CA LEU A 138 3.54 -11.67 -7.81
C LEU A 138 4.63 -11.29 -6.79
N ILE A 139 4.55 -11.76 -5.55
CA ILE A 139 5.61 -11.60 -4.55
C ILE A 139 6.90 -12.27 -5.06
N SER A 140 6.80 -13.52 -5.56
CA SER A 140 7.95 -14.24 -6.12
C SER A 140 8.56 -13.49 -7.31
N LEU A 141 7.75 -13.00 -8.24
CA LEU A 141 8.22 -12.24 -9.41
C LEU A 141 8.83 -10.89 -9.00
N ALA A 142 8.22 -10.16 -8.07
CA ALA A 142 8.74 -8.89 -7.56
C ALA A 142 10.10 -9.09 -6.87
N ARG A 143 10.26 -10.16 -6.07
CA ARG A 143 11.53 -10.52 -5.44
C ARG A 143 12.62 -10.80 -6.48
N LYS A 144 12.30 -11.61 -7.50
CA LYS A 144 13.23 -11.88 -8.61
C LYS A 144 13.58 -10.63 -9.38
N TYR A 145 12.60 -9.75 -9.61
CA TYR A 145 12.82 -8.49 -10.31
C TYR A 145 13.74 -7.54 -9.55
N LEU A 146 13.50 -7.36 -8.25
CA LEU A 146 14.35 -6.52 -7.40
C LEU A 146 15.76 -7.09 -7.30
N ALA A 147 15.92 -8.41 -7.19
CA ALA A 147 17.24 -9.04 -7.25
C ALA A 147 17.92 -8.84 -8.62
N PHE A 148 17.18 -8.92 -9.72
CA PHE A 148 17.68 -8.66 -11.07
C PHE A 148 18.15 -7.21 -11.26
N THR A 149 17.57 -6.24 -10.54
CA THR A 149 17.96 -4.82 -10.56
C THR A 149 18.95 -4.45 -9.46
N ASP A 150 19.65 -5.42 -8.86
CA ASP A 150 20.64 -5.23 -7.78
C ASP A 150 20.08 -4.48 -6.56
N ASN A 151 18.77 -4.64 -6.26
CA ASN A 151 18.17 -4.05 -5.09
C ASN A 151 18.77 -4.66 -3.81
N PRO A 152 19.17 -3.85 -2.81
CA PRO A 152 19.90 -4.34 -1.62
C PRO A 152 19.06 -5.25 -0.70
N ASP A 153 17.73 -5.15 -0.74
CA ASP A 153 16.82 -6.02 0.04
C ASP A 153 15.58 -6.40 -0.80
N PRO A 154 15.70 -7.37 -1.70
CA PRO A 154 14.61 -7.77 -2.60
C PRO A 154 13.37 -8.29 -1.90
N VAL A 155 13.46 -8.70 -0.65
CA VAL A 155 12.35 -9.25 0.13
C VAL A 155 11.56 -8.13 0.81
N LYS A 156 12.24 -7.30 1.60
CA LYS A 156 11.57 -6.26 2.40
C LYS A 156 11.14 -5.05 1.56
N ASN A 157 11.67 -4.88 0.35
CA ASN A 157 11.26 -3.81 -0.56
C ASN A 157 10.00 -4.14 -1.39
N ILE A 158 9.23 -5.17 -0.97
CA ILE A 158 7.92 -5.51 -1.54
C ILE A 158 6.83 -5.11 -0.55
N ILE A 159 6.03 -4.12 -0.91
CA ILE A 159 4.91 -3.63 -0.10
C ILE A 159 3.61 -4.19 -0.68
N ILE A 160 2.74 -4.71 0.16
CA ILE A 160 1.45 -5.23 -0.28
C ILE A 160 0.35 -4.31 0.22
N VAL A 161 -0.50 -3.85 -0.70
CA VAL A 161 -1.71 -3.09 -0.40
C VAL A 161 -2.91 -3.99 -0.72
N ALA A 162 -3.54 -4.51 0.33
CA ALA A 162 -4.59 -5.51 0.22
C ALA A 162 -5.94 -4.97 0.70
N ALA A 163 -6.93 -4.98 -0.19
CA ALA A 163 -8.29 -4.57 0.13
C ALA A 163 -9.13 -5.76 0.56
N LEU A 164 -9.72 -5.67 1.76
CA LEU A 164 -10.73 -6.60 2.24
C LEU A 164 -12.10 -6.24 1.62
N PRO A 165 -12.96 -7.25 1.35
CA PRO A 165 -14.27 -7.01 0.80
C PRO A 165 -15.16 -6.16 1.71
N THR A 166 -16.17 -5.54 1.13
CA THR A 166 -17.26 -4.87 1.86
C THR A 166 -18.12 -5.87 2.63
N ALA A 167 -18.87 -5.39 3.63
CA ALA A 167 -19.83 -6.22 4.36
C ALA A 167 -20.90 -6.84 3.43
N GLY A 168 -21.27 -6.13 2.35
CA GLY A 168 -22.19 -6.63 1.33
C GLY A 168 -21.59 -7.79 0.53
N GLU A 169 -20.34 -7.69 0.11
CA GLU A 169 -19.61 -8.72 -0.64
C GLU A 169 -19.35 -9.98 0.21
N LEU A 170 -19.13 -9.84 1.52
CA LEU A 170 -18.90 -10.95 2.45
C LEU A 170 -20.16 -11.81 2.70
N LYS A 171 -21.34 -11.39 2.23
CA LYS A 171 -22.55 -12.24 2.22
C LYS A 171 -22.39 -13.41 1.24
N SER A 172 -21.58 -13.28 0.21
CA SER A 172 -21.21 -14.38 -0.68
C SER A 172 -20.27 -15.35 0.04
N GLU A 173 -20.63 -16.63 0.11
CA GLU A 173 -19.82 -17.66 0.74
C GLU A 173 -18.46 -17.80 0.06
N VAL A 174 -18.42 -17.75 -1.27
CA VAL A 174 -17.18 -17.81 -2.05
C VAL A 174 -16.27 -16.65 -1.71
N THR A 175 -16.80 -15.43 -1.66
CA THR A 175 -16.01 -14.23 -1.30
C THR A 175 -15.46 -14.34 0.12
N ARG A 176 -16.28 -14.79 1.07
CA ARG A 176 -15.86 -14.98 2.47
C ARG A 176 -14.77 -16.05 2.60
N SER A 177 -14.96 -17.21 1.96
CA SER A 177 -13.97 -18.31 1.95
C SER A 177 -12.64 -17.87 1.33
N ASN A 178 -12.67 -17.17 0.18
CA ASN A 178 -11.48 -16.62 -0.44
C ASN A 178 -10.76 -15.66 0.50
N THR A 179 -11.52 -14.74 1.12
CA THR A 179 -10.96 -13.74 2.04
C THR A 179 -10.23 -14.40 3.20
N GLU A 180 -10.83 -15.41 3.84
CA GLU A 180 -10.20 -16.10 4.98
C GLU A 180 -8.98 -16.92 4.54
N ARG A 181 -9.04 -17.62 3.41
CA ARG A 181 -7.90 -18.39 2.88
C ARG A 181 -6.72 -17.49 2.57
N VAL A 182 -6.94 -16.39 1.83
CA VAL A 182 -5.85 -15.50 1.44
C VAL A 182 -5.33 -14.70 2.63
N LYS A 183 -6.20 -14.27 3.56
CA LYS A 183 -5.77 -13.66 4.83
C LYS A 183 -4.79 -14.57 5.58
N THR A 184 -5.17 -15.84 5.80
CA THR A 184 -4.32 -16.81 6.50
C THR A 184 -2.95 -16.91 5.83
N THR A 185 -2.93 -17.08 4.51
CA THR A 185 -1.67 -17.20 3.75
C THR A 185 -0.84 -15.92 3.85
N MET A 186 -1.44 -14.76 3.59
CA MET A 186 -0.72 -13.50 3.54
C MET A 186 -0.24 -13.03 4.92
N PHE A 187 -1.02 -13.29 5.97
CA PHE A 187 -0.61 -12.97 7.35
C PHE A 187 0.58 -13.82 7.78
N GLN A 188 0.59 -15.10 7.40
CA GLN A 188 1.74 -15.97 7.66
C GLN A 188 2.99 -15.51 6.90
N LEU A 189 2.87 -15.13 5.61
CA LEU A 189 4.00 -14.57 4.85
C LEU A 189 4.53 -13.28 5.47
N ALA A 190 3.66 -12.40 5.92
CA ALA A 190 4.04 -11.17 6.60
C ALA A 190 4.73 -11.43 7.95
N ASP A 191 4.23 -12.37 8.77
CA ASP A 191 4.83 -12.75 10.06
C ASP A 191 6.18 -13.45 9.88
N GLN A 192 6.36 -14.21 8.79
CA GLN A 192 7.62 -14.87 8.43
C GLN A 192 8.63 -13.93 7.76
N ALA A 193 8.29 -12.65 7.59
CA ALA A 193 9.12 -11.64 6.92
C ALA A 193 9.45 -12.00 5.44
N GLU A 194 8.54 -12.67 4.76
CA GLU A 194 8.67 -13.05 3.36
C GLU A 194 8.30 -11.93 2.37
N CYS A 195 7.89 -10.78 2.90
CA CYS A 195 7.70 -9.50 2.21
C CYS A 195 7.89 -8.35 3.21
N GLY A 196 7.87 -7.12 2.73
CA GLY A 196 7.74 -5.92 3.55
C GLY A 196 6.33 -5.81 4.17
N PRO A 197 5.88 -4.59 4.52
CA PRO A 197 4.59 -4.43 5.19
C PRO A 197 3.41 -4.84 4.32
N LEU A 198 2.45 -5.53 4.95
CA LEU A 198 1.14 -5.80 4.40
C LEU A 198 0.15 -4.75 4.91
N ILE A 199 -0.11 -3.73 4.10
CA ILE A 199 -1.07 -2.66 4.38
C ILE A 199 -2.46 -3.17 4.04
N LEU A 200 -3.28 -3.33 5.07
CA LEU A 200 -4.65 -3.78 4.90
C LEU A 200 -5.63 -2.59 4.78
N ILE A 201 -6.65 -2.74 3.95
CA ILE A 201 -7.70 -1.76 3.69
C ILE A 201 -9.04 -2.43 3.90
N ASP A 202 -9.75 -2.06 4.94
CA ASP A 202 -11.09 -2.59 5.23
C ASP A 202 -12.20 -1.78 4.54
N ASN A 203 -12.65 -2.27 3.39
CA ASN A 203 -13.73 -1.62 2.65
C ASN A 203 -15.05 -1.55 3.43
N SER A 204 -15.30 -2.46 4.39
CA SER A 204 -16.48 -2.39 5.24
C SER A 204 -16.45 -1.18 6.18
N LYS A 205 -15.26 -0.79 6.65
CA LYS A 205 -15.09 0.42 7.47
C LYS A 205 -15.15 1.67 6.60
N ILE A 206 -14.57 1.61 5.42
CA ILE A 206 -14.61 2.71 4.45
C ILE A 206 -16.06 3.02 4.03
N GLU A 207 -16.88 2.01 3.74
CA GLU A 207 -18.31 2.21 3.47
C GLU A 207 -19.04 2.98 4.58
N LYS A 208 -18.67 2.74 5.83
CA LYS A 208 -19.25 3.45 6.97
C LYS A 208 -18.77 4.90 7.07
N LEU A 209 -17.52 5.17 6.72
CA LEU A 209 -16.93 6.51 6.75
C LEU A 209 -17.46 7.40 5.61
N TYR A 210 -17.65 6.82 4.43
CA TYR A 210 -18.04 7.53 3.21
C TYR A 210 -19.52 7.35 2.83
N ARG A 211 -20.40 7.31 3.83
CA ARG A 211 -21.85 7.23 3.61
C ARG A 211 -22.34 8.43 2.79
N GLY A 212 -23.16 8.17 1.78
CA GLY A 212 -23.77 9.21 0.95
C GLY A 212 -23.00 9.58 -0.31
N ILE A 213 -21.84 8.97 -0.57
CA ILE A 213 -21.17 9.13 -1.87
C ILE A 213 -21.95 8.35 -2.94
N PRO A 214 -22.26 8.97 -4.08
CA PRO A 214 -22.90 8.28 -5.19
C PRO A 214 -22.08 7.08 -5.70
N PRO A 215 -22.71 5.96 -6.13
CA PRO A 215 -22.00 4.76 -6.55
C PRO A 215 -20.92 5.00 -7.62
N ALA A 216 -21.16 5.92 -8.56
CA ALA A 216 -20.20 6.25 -9.61
C ALA A 216 -18.90 6.87 -9.08
N ARG A 217 -18.92 7.52 -7.92
CA ARG A 217 -17.78 8.19 -7.30
C ARG A 217 -17.20 7.42 -6.11
N PHE A 218 -17.89 6.38 -5.66
CA PHE A 218 -17.53 5.67 -4.42
C PHE A 218 -16.12 5.06 -4.51
N TRP A 219 -15.90 4.14 -5.46
CA TRP A 219 -14.60 3.49 -5.61
C TRP A 219 -13.46 4.44 -6.02
N PRO A 220 -13.66 5.38 -6.96
CA PRO A 220 -12.65 6.40 -7.23
C PRO A 220 -12.23 7.15 -5.96
N THR A 221 -13.19 7.69 -5.20
CA THR A 221 -12.89 8.44 -3.97
C THR A 221 -12.09 7.60 -2.95
N ILE A 222 -12.46 6.34 -2.76
CA ILE A 222 -11.75 5.44 -1.83
C ILE A 222 -10.32 5.19 -2.28
N ASN A 223 -10.15 4.77 -3.54
CA ASN A 223 -8.84 4.45 -4.08
C ASN A 223 -7.92 5.67 -4.03
N ASP A 224 -8.43 6.85 -4.42
CA ASP A 224 -7.69 8.10 -4.36
C ASP A 224 -7.30 8.48 -2.93
N THR A 225 -8.20 8.27 -1.95
CA THR A 225 -7.87 8.52 -0.54
C THR A 225 -6.70 7.66 -0.08
N ILE A 226 -6.70 6.37 -0.40
CA ILE A 226 -5.65 5.43 0.00
C ILE A 226 -4.31 5.81 -0.64
N THR A 227 -4.32 6.05 -1.94
CA THR A 227 -3.10 6.38 -2.68
C THR A 227 -2.55 7.75 -2.30
N GLN A 228 -3.41 8.73 -2.02
CA GLN A 228 -3.01 10.04 -1.50
C GLN A 228 -2.39 9.93 -0.09
N LEU A 229 -2.94 9.10 0.80
CA LEU A 229 -2.32 8.85 2.11
C LEU A 229 -0.92 8.29 1.96
N PHE A 230 -0.74 7.31 1.09
CA PHE A 230 0.58 6.76 0.79
C PHE A 230 1.53 7.82 0.21
N GLN A 231 1.03 8.63 -0.75
CA GLN A 231 1.80 9.71 -1.36
C GLN A 231 2.25 10.77 -0.34
N MET A 232 1.44 11.07 0.68
CA MET A 232 1.81 12.05 1.71
C MET A 232 3.09 11.67 2.45
N PHE A 233 3.26 10.39 2.82
CA PHE A 233 4.50 9.92 3.44
C PHE A 233 5.69 10.01 2.48
N ASN A 234 5.50 9.60 1.22
CA ASN A 234 6.57 9.67 0.22
C ASN A 234 6.97 11.12 -0.11
N PHE A 235 6.00 12.03 -0.13
CA PHE A 235 6.22 13.45 -0.35
C PHE A 235 6.93 14.10 0.84
N LEU A 236 6.38 13.94 2.06
CA LEU A 236 6.89 14.60 3.27
C LEU A 236 8.28 14.09 3.65
N SER A 237 8.60 12.83 3.38
CA SER A 237 9.94 12.29 3.60
C SER A 237 11.04 12.87 2.69
N LYS A 238 10.66 13.69 1.72
CA LYS A 238 11.58 14.46 0.87
C LYS A 238 11.63 15.95 1.23
N GLN A 239 10.70 16.42 2.09
CA GLN A 239 10.63 17.82 2.48
C GLN A 239 11.50 18.09 3.70
N GLU A 240 12.12 19.25 3.74
CA GLU A 240 12.75 19.76 4.96
C GLU A 240 11.69 20.41 5.85
N SER A 241 11.86 20.28 7.14
CA SER A 241 11.03 20.96 8.14
C SER A 241 11.88 21.89 9.01
N SER A 242 11.35 23.05 9.33
CA SER A 242 11.94 23.96 10.31
C SER A 242 11.81 23.44 11.75
N TYR A 243 11.07 22.35 11.98
CA TYR A 243 10.77 21.81 13.31
C TYR A 243 11.36 20.41 13.50
N THR A 244 10.74 19.40 12.91
CA THR A 244 11.17 18.00 12.97
C THR A 244 10.90 17.37 11.61
N SER A 245 11.96 16.92 10.94
CA SER A 245 11.86 16.25 9.63
C SER A 245 11.66 14.76 9.81
N PHE A 246 10.74 14.21 9.04
CA PHE A 246 10.60 12.78 8.77
C PHE A 246 11.31 12.52 7.45
N ASP A 247 12.48 11.89 7.48
CA ASP A 247 13.35 11.81 6.33
C ASP A 247 13.19 10.50 5.52
N LYS A 248 13.99 10.38 4.45
CA LYS A 248 14.00 9.20 3.57
C LYS A 248 14.32 7.91 4.32
N GLU A 249 15.24 7.93 5.29
CA GLU A 249 15.65 6.75 6.03
C GLU A 249 14.59 6.33 7.06
N ASP A 250 13.92 7.30 7.69
CA ASP A 250 12.75 7.06 8.53
C ASP A 250 11.66 6.32 7.74
N TYR A 251 11.34 6.86 6.56
CA TYR A 251 10.32 6.24 5.70
C TYR A 251 10.76 4.86 5.19
N ARG A 252 12.04 4.70 4.82
CA ARG A 252 12.60 3.41 4.43
C ARG A 252 12.43 2.38 5.56
N THR A 253 12.76 2.75 6.79
CA THR A 253 12.67 1.88 7.98
C THR A 253 11.24 1.39 8.17
N VAL A 254 10.27 2.28 8.14
CA VAL A 254 8.85 1.93 8.26
C VAL A 254 8.40 1.03 7.12
N LEU A 255 8.79 1.34 5.86
CA LEU A 255 8.39 0.59 4.67
C LEU A 255 9.12 -0.75 4.47
N THR A 256 10.16 -1.05 5.23
CA THR A 256 10.87 -2.33 5.17
C THR A 256 10.59 -3.22 6.37
N THR A 257 9.75 -2.76 7.32
CA THR A 257 9.39 -3.52 8.51
C THR A 257 8.28 -4.52 8.17
N PRO A 258 8.58 -5.84 8.17
CA PRO A 258 7.59 -6.87 7.85
C PRO A 258 6.50 -6.98 8.91
N GLY A 259 5.34 -7.45 8.51
CA GLY A 259 4.16 -7.63 9.35
C GLY A 259 2.96 -6.89 8.81
N LEU A 260 1.88 -6.88 9.56
CA LEU A 260 0.68 -6.12 9.21
C LEU A 260 0.93 -4.63 9.40
N ALA A 261 0.31 -3.82 8.56
CA ALA A 261 0.43 -2.38 8.60
C ALA A 261 -0.93 -1.69 8.44
N VAL A 262 -1.03 -0.49 8.99
CA VAL A 262 -2.23 0.36 8.88
C VAL A 262 -1.85 1.79 8.59
N LEU A 263 -2.61 2.41 7.68
CA LEU A 263 -2.57 3.84 7.39
C LEU A 263 -3.70 4.55 8.15
N GLY A 264 -3.44 5.75 8.62
CA GLY A 264 -4.43 6.61 9.24
C GLY A 264 -4.24 8.09 8.91
N VAL A 265 -5.35 8.82 8.91
CA VAL A 265 -5.34 10.29 8.87
C VAL A 265 -6.41 10.84 9.80
N THR A 266 -6.05 11.85 10.57
CA THR A 266 -6.98 12.57 11.43
C THR A 266 -6.90 14.05 11.11
N LYS A 267 -8.03 14.67 10.86
CA LYS A 267 -8.17 16.13 10.91
C LYS A 267 -8.60 16.50 12.33
N VAL A 268 -7.83 17.36 12.96
CA VAL A 268 -8.10 17.83 14.31
C VAL A 268 -8.53 19.30 14.24
N GLU A 269 -9.66 19.61 14.84
CA GLU A 269 -10.05 20.97 15.16
C GLU A 269 -9.70 21.21 16.63
N LEU A 270 -8.72 22.06 16.90
CA LEU A 270 -8.38 22.43 18.26
C LEU A 270 -9.48 23.37 18.77
N LYS A 271 -10.36 22.81 19.58
CA LYS A 271 -11.25 23.56 20.46
C LYS A 271 -10.64 23.57 21.85
N GLU A 272 -10.92 24.58 22.65
CA GLU A 272 -10.52 24.58 24.07
C GLU A 272 -10.87 23.23 24.71
N GLY A 273 -9.89 22.54 25.29
CA GLY A 273 -10.05 21.23 25.92
C GLY A 273 -9.97 20.02 24.98
N THR A 274 -9.72 20.19 23.68
CA THR A 274 -9.51 19.07 22.77
C THR A 274 -8.06 18.60 22.83
N GLU A 275 -7.83 17.45 23.41
CA GLU A 275 -6.50 16.86 23.45
C GLU A 275 -6.17 16.23 22.08
N LEU A 276 -5.16 16.77 21.41
CA LEU A 276 -4.65 16.25 20.13
C LEU A 276 -4.35 14.73 20.23
N GLY A 277 -3.80 14.29 21.36
CA GLY A 277 -3.53 12.91 21.63
C GLY A 277 -4.77 12.01 21.63
N GLN A 278 -5.87 12.44 22.26
CA GLN A 278 -7.12 11.66 22.27
C GLN A 278 -7.74 11.58 20.87
N ALA A 279 -7.66 12.66 20.10
CA ALA A 279 -8.11 12.69 18.71
C ALA A 279 -7.31 11.72 17.85
N LEU A 280 -6.00 11.65 18.00
CA LEU A 280 -5.12 10.70 17.30
C LEU A 280 -5.42 9.24 17.66
N GLN A 281 -5.52 8.91 18.97
CA GLN A 281 -5.88 7.57 19.41
C GLN A 281 -7.26 7.14 18.91
N SER A 282 -8.23 8.05 18.97
CA SER A 282 -9.59 7.79 18.50
C SER A 282 -9.64 7.56 16.98
N SER A 283 -8.79 8.25 16.22
CA SER A 283 -8.65 8.06 14.79
C SER A 283 -8.03 6.71 14.48
N LEU A 284 -6.91 6.37 15.11
CA LEU A 284 -6.24 5.08 14.91
C LEU A 284 -7.17 3.90 15.22
N LYS A 285 -8.01 3.99 16.25
CA LYS A 285 -9.04 2.99 16.56
C LYS A 285 -10.16 2.91 15.52
N LYS A 286 -10.42 3.98 14.78
CA LYS A 286 -11.43 4.03 13.71
C LYS A 286 -10.86 3.67 12.34
N THR A 287 -9.54 3.66 12.20
CA THR A 287 -8.91 3.41 10.91
C THR A 287 -8.97 1.96 10.48
N LEU A 288 -8.64 1.79 9.26
CA LEU A 288 -8.91 0.78 8.26
C LEU A 288 -8.87 -0.67 8.77
N LEU A 289 -8.24 -1.00 9.94
CA LEU A 289 -8.16 -2.40 10.38
C LEU A 289 -7.88 -2.66 11.86
N SER A 290 -8.37 -1.84 12.76
CA SER A 290 -8.14 -2.09 14.20
C SER A 290 -8.65 -3.44 14.72
N ASP A 291 -9.51 -4.13 13.96
CA ASP A 291 -10.15 -5.36 14.43
C ASP A 291 -9.34 -6.63 14.16
N TYR A 292 -8.33 -6.57 13.29
CA TYR A 292 -7.53 -7.74 12.89
C TYR A 292 -6.07 -7.65 13.31
N ILE A 293 -5.68 -6.60 14.04
CA ILE A 293 -4.28 -6.28 14.37
C ILE A 293 -4.11 -5.94 15.84
N SER A 294 -3.00 -6.37 16.40
CA SER A 294 -2.58 -6.00 17.74
C SER A 294 -1.56 -4.86 17.70
N PHE A 295 -1.95 -3.67 18.11
CA PHE A 295 -1.04 -2.51 18.21
C PHE A 295 0.13 -2.74 19.18
N ALA A 296 -0.06 -3.54 20.23
CA ALA A 296 1.00 -3.91 21.17
C ALA A 296 2.15 -4.70 20.54
N THR A 297 1.95 -5.23 19.31
CA THR A 297 2.99 -5.96 18.57
C THR A 297 3.68 -5.11 17.51
N ALA A 298 3.31 -3.83 17.36
CA ALA A 298 3.92 -2.91 16.42
C ALA A 298 5.43 -2.78 16.65
N LYS A 299 6.19 -2.57 15.58
CA LYS A 299 7.64 -2.40 15.63
C LYS A 299 8.08 -1.00 15.24
N GLU A 300 7.48 -0.43 14.21
CA GLU A 300 7.81 0.89 13.70
C GLU A 300 6.53 1.67 13.42
N ALA A 301 6.58 2.98 13.59
CA ALA A 301 5.52 3.89 13.19
C ALA A 301 6.08 5.19 12.63
N ALA A 302 5.45 5.72 11.59
CA ALA A 302 5.55 7.12 11.20
C ALA A 302 4.36 7.87 11.78
N CYS A 303 4.62 9.00 12.42
CA CYS A 303 3.61 9.95 12.86
C CYS A 303 4.00 11.35 12.37
N ILE A 304 3.26 11.88 11.41
CA ILE A 304 3.53 13.18 10.80
C ILE A 304 2.38 14.12 11.09
N ILE A 305 2.67 15.24 11.75
CA ILE A 305 1.71 16.31 12.00
C ILE A 305 1.96 17.42 10.99
N VAL A 306 0.92 17.82 10.28
CA VAL A 306 0.91 18.94 9.37
C VAL A 306 -0.09 19.96 9.91
N ALA A 307 0.38 21.15 10.28
CA ALA A 307 -0.45 22.17 10.89
C ALA A 307 -0.40 23.48 10.10
N GLY A 308 -1.49 24.22 10.09
CA GLY A 308 -1.54 25.54 9.48
C GLY A 308 -0.65 26.55 10.20
N GLU A 309 -0.09 27.51 9.48
CA GLU A 309 0.83 28.52 10.04
C GLU A 309 0.24 29.24 11.26
N SER A 310 -1.04 29.63 11.21
CA SER A 310 -1.73 30.28 12.35
C SER A 310 -1.79 29.36 13.57
N VAL A 311 -1.99 28.06 13.36
CA VAL A 311 -2.03 27.05 14.42
C VAL A 311 -0.64 26.85 15.02
N MET A 312 0.40 26.80 14.19
CA MET A 312 1.78 26.67 14.64
C MET A 312 2.24 27.84 15.52
N GLN A 313 1.70 29.04 15.28
CA GLN A 313 2.00 30.21 16.09
C GLN A 313 1.24 30.25 17.43
N THR A 314 0.12 29.58 17.54
CA THR A 314 -0.77 29.63 18.73
C THR A 314 -0.79 28.37 19.56
N THR A 315 -0.35 27.22 19.01
CA THR A 315 -0.33 25.92 19.69
C THR A 315 1.01 25.73 20.42
N SER A 316 0.95 25.33 21.68
CA SER A 316 2.19 25.05 22.43
C SER A 316 2.89 23.79 21.88
N MET A 317 4.22 23.78 21.96
CA MET A 317 5.01 22.59 21.62
C MET A 317 4.63 21.37 22.46
N GLU A 318 4.24 21.60 23.72
CA GLU A 318 3.74 20.55 24.61
C GLU A 318 2.50 19.85 24.04
N THR A 319 1.54 20.60 23.48
CA THR A 319 0.36 20.03 22.81
C THR A 319 0.75 19.14 21.62
N ILE A 320 1.73 19.56 20.82
CA ILE A 320 2.24 18.78 19.70
C ILE A 320 2.93 17.50 20.20
N ILE A 321 3.75 17.59 21.24
CA ILE A 321 4.42 16.44 21.87
C ILE A 321 3.39 15.43 22.37
N TYR A 322 2.32 15.86 23.05
CA TYR A 322 1.23 14.98 23.46
C TYR A 322 0.58 14.24 22.29
N GLY A 323 0.52 14.86 21.11
CA GLY A 323 0.06 14.22 19.88
C GLY A 323 0.94 13.03 19.50
N PHE A 324 2.25 13.20 19.50
CA PHE A 324 3.20 12.10 19.23
C PHE A 324 3.18 11.04 20.32
N ASP A 325 3.12 11.44 21.60
CA ASP A 325 3.10 10.52 22.73
C ASP A 325 1.84 9.65 22.75
N ALA A 326 0.72 10.16 22.22
CA ALA A 326 -0.50 9.39 22.08
C ALA A 326 -0.32 8.18 21.14
N VAL A 327 0.46 8.33 20.07
CA VAL A 327 0.83 7.22 19.18
C VAL A 327 1.79 6.29 19.91
N SER A 328 2.83 6.82 20.55
CA SER A 328 3.80 6.04 21.34
C SER A 328 3.11 5.19 22.43
N ASN A 329 2.14 5.77 23.13
CA ASN A 329 1.38 5.06 24.18
C ASN A 329 0.46 3.95 23.63
N LEU A 330 0.04 4.05 22.34
CA LEU A 330 -0.76 3.01 21.70
C LEU A 330 0.06 1.79 21.30
N ILE A 331 1.35 2.01 21.01
CA ILE A 331 2.26 1.02 20.41
C ILE A 331 3.47 0.71 21.30
N GLU A 332 3.30 0.76 22.59
CA GLU A 332 4.18 0.65 23.76
C GLU A 332 5.69 0.39 23.54
N HIS A 333 6.09 -0.38 22.52
CA HIS A 333 7.47 -0.81 22.29
C HIS A 333 8.00 -0.49 20.89
N ALA A 334 7.20 0.20 20.05
CA ALA A 334 7.61 0.56 18.70
C ALA A 334 8.39 1.88 18.66
N ASN A 335 9.30 1.98 17.70
CA ASN A 335 9.93 3.26 17.39
C ASN A 335 8.92 4.16 16.65
N VAL A 336 8.85 5.43 17.03
CA VAL A 336 8.00 6.44 16.39
C VAL A 336 8.87 7.47 15.68
N HIS A 337 8.89 7.40 14.35
CA HIS A 337 9.51 8.39 13.47
C HIS A 337 8.56 9.59 13.34
N ARG A 338 9.02 10.76 13.81
CA ARG A 338 8.19 11.95 13.96
C ARG A 338 8.49 12.96 12.87
N GLY A 339 7.44 13.60 12.33
CA GLY A 339 7.54 14.73 11.41
C GLY A 339 6.57 15.84 11.82
N LEU A 340 7.02 17.08 11.79
CA LEU A 340 6.19 18.25 12.04
C LEU A 340 6.42 19.28 10.93
N TYR A 341 5.37 19.55 10.15
CA TYR A 341 5.43 20.43 9.00
C TYR A 341 4.35 21.51 9.07
N ASP A 342 4.66 22.68 8.55
CA ASP A 342 3.70 23.75 8.38
C ASP A 342 3.05 23.71 6.98
N THR A 343 1.85 24.27 6.89
CA THR A 343 1.11 24.41 5.65
C THR A 343 0.23 25.67 5.69
N SER A 344 -0.24 26.10 4.54
CA SER A 344 -1.24 27.15 4.48
C SER A 344 -2.57 26.71 5.08
N GLY A 345 -3.26 27.58 5.85
CA GLY A 345 -4.58 27.31 6.44
C GLY A 345 -4.56 27.17 7.95
N ASP A 346 -5.71 26.72 8.52
CA ASP A 346 -5.97 26.72 9.97
C ASP A 346 -6.28 25.33 10.53
N SER A 347 -5.89 24.27 9.82
CA SER A 347 -6.18 22.90 10.24
C SER A 347 -4.95 22.17 10.71
N ILE A 348 -5.13 21.24 11.67
CA ILE A 348 -4.13 20.22 12.00
C ILE A 348 -4.58 18.92 11.36
N ARG A 349 -3.63 18.25 10.70
CA ARG A 349 -3.79 16.87 10.23
C ARG A 349 -2.64 16.03 10.76
N ALA A 350 -2.96 14.85 11.23
CA ALA A 350 -1.96 13.88 11.60
C ALA A 350 -2.07 12.66 10.68
N TYR A 351 -0.95 12.27 10.10
CA TYR A 351 -0.81 11.10 9.26
C TYR A 351 -0.04 10.05 10.03
N THR A 352 -0.54 8.81 10.03
CA THR A 352 0.09 7.70 10.73
C THR A 352 0.24 6.50 9.81
N LEU A 353 1.40 5.84 9.87
CA LEU A 353 1.66 4.55 9.26
C LEU A 353 2.33 3.69 10.31
N ILE A 354 1.65 2.65 10.77
CA ILE A 354 2.16 1.72 11.79
C ILE A 354 2.41 0.37 11.12
N THR A 355 3.57 -0.22 11.38
CA THR A 355 4.03 -1.46 10.73
C THR A 355 4.58 -2.46 11.74
N GLY A 356 4.78 -3.68 11.30
CA GLY A 356 5.34 -4.75 12.13
C GLY A 356 4.33 -5.41 13.07
N MET A 357 3.03 -5.18 12.87
CA MET A 357 1.97 -5.73 13.70
C MET A 357 1.68 -7.19 13.33
N LYS A 358 1.15 -7.94 14.31
CA LYS A 358 0.60 -9.28 14.15
C LYS A 358 -0.93 -9.24 14.12
N ALA A 359 -1.52 -10.27 13.54
CA ALA A 359 -2.95 -10.50 13.66
C ALA A 359 -3.34 -10.80 15.11
N THR A 360 -4.57 -10.39 15.48
CA THR A 360 -5.21 -10.73 16.76
C THR A 360 -5.77 -12.15 16.74
#